data_1447f20ee815072035e040c931ab3c1b
#
_entry.id   1447f20ee815072035e040c931ab3c1b
#
_cell.length_a   1.000
_cell.length_b   1.000
_cell.length_c   1.000
_cell.angle_alpha   90.00
_cell.angle_beta   90.00
_cell.angle_gamma   90.00
#
_symmetry.space_group_name_H-M   'P 1'
#
loop_
_entity.id
_entity.type
_entity.pdbx_description
1 polymer ?
#
loop_
_entity_poly.entity_id
_entity_poly.type
_entity_poly.pdbx_seq_one_letter_code
_entity_poly.pdbx_strand_id
1 'polypeptide(L)'
;ASTFKLASLDTGTPIELTKPATLSATSAAAPLPKPRPKLAALTPMQGLGIEDDTRLVRTAIYDITAKTVHMPNGEKLEAHSGLGAMMDDPKYIHMRGRGPTPPNVYNLRMREALFHGVAAIRMLPENEREMFGRDGILTHSYLRGPSGASAGCVSFRDYPRFLRAFQRGEVTRIIVVPKLTKSPTFASRGTGAL
;
A
#
# COMPACT_ATOMS: atom_id res chain seq x y z
N ALA A 1 -23.65 -20.81 -59.84
CA ALA A 1 -22.50 -20.43 -60.67
C ALA A 1 -22.19 -18.96 -60.45
N SER A 2 -21.18 -18.62 -59.72
CA SER A 2 -20.63 -17.27 -59.62
C SER A 2 -19.12 -17.34 -59.69
N THR A 3 -18.63 -16.79 -60.77
CA THR A 3 -17.27 -16.83 -61.26
C THR A 3 -16.43 -15.82 -60.46
N PHE A 4 -15.38 -16.27 -59.81
CA PHE A 4 -14.35 -15.39 -59.23
C PHE A 4 -13.33 -15.04 -60.32
N LYS A 5 -13.14 -13.75 -60.57
CA LYS A 5 -12.15 -13.20 -61.49
C LYS A 5 -10.89 -12.86 -60.73
N LEU A 6 -9.77 -13.57 -60.99
CA LEU A 6 -8.44 -13.21 -60.58
C LEU A 6 -7.98 -11.93 -61.30
N ALA A 7 -7.52 -10.94 -60.56
CA ALA A 7 -6.80 -9.80 -61.12
C ALA A 7 -5.30 -9.99 -60.87
N SER A 8 -4.55 -9.80 -61.91
CA SER A 8 -3.12 -10.03 -62.08
C SER A 8 -2.26 -9.08 -61.26
N LEU A 9 -1.13 -9.63 -60.83
CA LEU A 9 0.04 -8.98 -60.24
C LEU A 9 0.66 -7.98 -61.25
N ASP A 10 0.93 -6.79 -60.82
CA ASP A 10 1.80 -5.87 -61.56
C ASP A 10 3.19 -5.86 -60.89
N THR A 11 4.17 -5.95 -61.76
CA THR A 11 5.57 -6.15 -61.48
C THR A 11 6.30 -4.83 -61.36
N GLY A 12 7.13 -4.70 -60.32
CA GLY A 12 8.47 -4.14 -60.50
C GLY A 12 8.72 -2.65 -60.38
N THR A 13 9.34 -2.31 -59.26
CA THR A 13 10.37 -1.25 -59.30
C THR A 13 11.54 -1.66 -58.41
N PRO A 14 12.79 -1.57 -58.84
CA PRO A 14 13.98 -1.94 -58.05
C PRO A 14 14.24 -0.81 -57.03
N ILE A 15 14.37 -1.20 -55.77
CA ILE A 15 14.80 -0.29 -54.71
C ILE A 15 16.31 -0.18 -54.77
N GLU A 16 16.80 0.99 -55.11
CA GLU A 16 18.18 1.40 -55.15
C GLU A 16 18.78 1.37 -53.71
N LEU A 17 19.86 0.57 -53.55
CA LEU A 17 20.57 0.38 -52.29
C LEU A 17 21.46 1.62 -52.06
N THR A 18 20.99 2.60 -51.33
CA THR A 18 21.83 3.72 -50.88
C THR A 18 22.68 3.26 -49.68
N LYS A 19 23.99 3.47 -49.87
CA LYS A 19 25.12 3.22 -49.00
C LYS A 19 24.86 3.79 -47.58
N PRO A 20 25.17 3.03 -46.49
CA PRO A 20 25.00 3.57 -45.14
C PRO A 20 26.06 4.65 -44.85
N ALA A 21 25.57 5.81 -44.45
CA ALA A 21 26.37 6.88 -43.88
C ALA A 21 26.97 6.45 -42.54
N THR A 22 28.26 6.57 -42.42
CA THR A 22 29.05 6.35 -41.21
C THR A 22 28.63 7.39 -40.16
N LEU A 23 27.80 7.00 -39.18
CA LEU A 23 27.56 7.79 -38.00
C LEU A 23 28.70 7.55 -37.01
N SER A 24 29.55 8.56 -36.84
CA SER A 24 30.48 8.64 -35.72
C SER A 24 29.72 8.57 -34.41
N ALA A 25 29.88 7.46 -33.71
CA ALA A 25 29.36 7.32 -32.34
C ALA A 25 30.22 8.18 -31.41
N THR A 26 29.76 9.38 -31.11
CA THR A 26 30.23 10.13 -29.94
C THR A 26 29.63 9.41 -28.72
N SER A 27 30.45 8.62 -28.06
CA SER A 27 30.13 7.97 -26.80
C SER A 27 29.94 9.04 -25.72
N ALA A 28 28.70 9.52 -25.57
CA ALA A 28 28.31 10.24 -24.37
C ALA A 28 28.18 9.22 -23.24
N ALA A 29 29.19 9.19 -22.35
CA ALA A 29 29.16 8.41 -21.13
C ALA A 29 27.87 8.72 -20.36
N ALA A 30 27.04 7.71 -20.17
CA ALA A 30 25.86 7.82 -19.31
C ALA A 30 26.31 8.24 -17.89
N PRO A 31 25.64 9.19 -17.25
CA PRO A 31 25.99 9.56 -15.88
C PRO A 31 25.82 8.35 -14.97
N LEU A 32 26.87 8.06 -14.20
CA LEU A 32 26.89 7.01 -13.17
C LEU A 32 25.64 7.16 -12.28
N PRO A 33 24.95 6.06 -11.96
CA PRO A 33 23.84 6.11 -11.03
C PRO A 33 24.32 6.67 -9.70
N LYS A 34 23.65 7.71 -9.21
CA LYS A 34 23.90 8.29 -7.89
C LYS A 34 23.93 7.16 -6.84
N PRO A 35 24.90 7.15 -5.92
CA PRO A 35 24.98 6.13 -4.89
C PRO A 35 23.62 6.05 -4.18
N ARG A 36 23.06 4.84 -4.12
CA ARG A 36 21.87 4.57 -3.31
C ARG A 36 22.20 5.07 -1.90
N PRO A 37 21.30 5.84 -1.27
CA PRO A 37 21.50 6.16 0.12
C PRO A 37 21.66 4.82 0.85
N LYS A 38 22.80 4.67 1.55
CA LYS A 38 23.00 3.57 2.50
C LYS A 38 21.71 3.53 3.32
N LEU A 39 21.08 2.35 3.37
CA LEU A 39 20.00 2.08 4.27
C LEU A 39 20.52 2.50 5.66
N ALA A 40 20.18 3.72 6.07
CA ALA A 40 20.42 4.13 7.45
C ALA A 40 19.74 3.03 8.26
N ALA A 41 20.50 2.38 9.11
CA ALA A 41 20.00 1.38 10.00
C ALA A 41 18.65 1.91 10.51
N LEU A 42 17.57 1.11 10.30
CA LEU A 42 16.25 1.44 10.80
C LEU A 42 16.42 1.75 12.29
N THR A 43 16.60 3.02 12.60
CA THR A 43 16.57 3.47 13.98
C THR A 43 15.20 3.01 14.47
N PRO A 44 15.12 2.20 15.52
CA PRO A 44 13.82 1.85 16.08
C PRO A 44 13.08 3.18 16.20
N MET A 45 11.83 3.25 15.74
CA MET A 45 10.98 4.45 15.85
C MET A 45 10.74 4.76 17.33
N GLN A 46 11.80 5.19 18.03
CA GLN A 46 11.78 5.67 19.41
C GLN A 46 11.23 7.09 19.50
N GLY A 47 10.80 7.68 18.38
CA GLY A 47 10.34 9.06 18.30
C GLY A 47 8.85 9.27 18.06
N LEU A 48 8.06 8.23 17.77
CA LEU A 48 6.62 8.34 17.90
C LEU A 48 6.28 8.04 19.36
N GLY A 49 6.38 9.07 20.22
CA GLY A 49 5.96 9.01 21.61
C GLY A 49 4.48 8.59 21.67
N ILE A 50 4.25 7.28 21.74
CA ILE A 50 2.94 6.67 22.03
C ILE A 50 2.56 6.95 23.50
N GLU A 51 3.32 7.81 24.16
CA GLU A 51 3.15 8.17 25.57
C GLU A 51 2.07 9.23 25.80
N ASP A 52 1.55 9.84 24.73
CA ASP A 52 0.45 10.80 24.86
C ASP A 52 -0.88 10.09 24.67
N ASP A 53 -1.46 9.66 25.77
CA ASP A 53 -2.75 8.96 25.88
C ASP A 53 -3.88 9.68 25.09
N THR A 54 -3.81 11.00 24.98
CA THR A 54 -4.75 11.84 24.23
C THR A 54 -4.68 11.58 22.71
N ARG A 55 -3.53 11.20 22.17
CA ARG A 55 -3.36 10.90 20.73
C ARG A 55 -3.91 9.55 20.33
N LEU A 56 -4.06 8.61 21.26
CA LEU A 56 -4.62 7.29 21.01
C LEU A 56 -6.14 7.25 21.04
N VAL A 57 -6.78 8.32 21.51
CA VAL A 57 -8.23 8.44 21.41
C VAL A 57 -8.65 8.38 19.94
N ARG A 58 -9.50 7.41 19.58
CA ARG A 58 -10.00 7.15 18.21
C ARG A 58 -8.93 6.73 17.20
N THR A 59 -7.79 6.21 17.67
CA THR A 59 -6.69 5.73 16.85
C THR A 59 -6.53 4.22 16.98
N ALA A 60 -6.59 3.49 15.86
CA ALA A 60 -6.22 2.08 15.80
C ALA A 60 -4.72 1.95 15.55
N ILE A 61 -4.12 0.81 15.93
CA ILE A 61 -2.71 0.53 15.69
C ILE A 61 -2.59 -0.80 14.94
N TYR A 62 -2.04 -0.78 13.73
CA TYR A 62 -1.75 -1.98 12.97
C TYR A 62 -0.30 -2.40 13.15
N ASP A 63 -0.11 -3.55 13.75
CA ASP A 63 1.18 -4.26 13.84
C ASP A 63 1.30 -5.22 12.67
N ILE A 64 2.21 -4.91 11.74
CA ILE A 64 2.41 -5.70 10.53
C ILE A 64 2.85 -7.12 10.88
N THR A 65 3.85 -7.25 11.75
CA THR A 65 4.42 -8.55 12.13
C THR A 65 3.43 -9.41 12.90
N ALA A 66 2.64 -8.80 13.79
CA ALA A 66 1.62 -9.50 14.56
C ALA A 66 0.33 -9.75 13.76
N LYS A 67 0.21 -9.17 12.53
CA LYS A 67 -0.98 -9.29 11.68
C LYS A 67 -2.27 -8.85 12.39
N THR A 68 -2.14 -7.82 13.20
CA THR A 68 -3.19 -7.43 14.15
C THR A 68 -3.39 -5.93 14.15
N VAL A 69 -4.65 -5.52 14.05
CA VAL A 69 -5.07 -4.14 14.33
C VAL A 69 -5.64 -4.10 15.75
N HIS A 70 -5.00 -3.31 16.60
CA HIS A 70 -5.45 -3.00 17.95
C HIS A 70 -6.40 -1.81 17.89
N MET A 71 -7.64 -2.02 18.31
CA MET A 71 -8.70 -1.02 18.30
C MET A 71 -8.67 -0.16 19.57
N PRO A 72 -9.16 1.10 19.53
CA PRO A 72 -9.19 1.98 20.73
C PRO A 72 -10.02 1.43 21.89
N ASN A 73 -10.95 0.52 21.62
CA ASN A 73 -11.75 -0.16 22.63
C ASN A 73 -11.07 -1.41 23.22
N GLY A 74 -9.81 -1.68 22.84
CA GLY A 74 -9.05 -2.86 23.27
C GLY A 74 -9.29 -4.12 22.43
N GLU A 75 -10.24 -4.09 21.50
CA GLU A 75 -10.46 -5.21 20.57
C GLU A 75 -9.27 -5.40 19.63
N LYS A 76 -9.02 -6.65 19.21
CA LYS A 76 -8.00 -7.00 18.24
C LYS A 76 -8.64 -7.61 17.01
N LEU A 77 -8.31 -7.08 15.83
CA LEU A 77 -8.79 -7.55 14.55
C LEU A 77 -7.62 -8.12 13.73
N GLU A 78 -7.81 -9.30 13.14
CA GLU A 78 -6.84 -9.88 12.21
C GLU A 78 -6.82 -9.07 10.93
N ALA A 79 -5.63 -8.66 10.51
CA ALA A 79 -5.43 -7.90 9.29
C ALA A 79 -4.07 -8.22 8.67
N HIS A 80 -4.01 -8.14 7.34
CA HIS A 80 -2.85 -8.47 6.54
C HIS A 80 -2.53 -7.38 5.53
N SER A 81 -1.27 -7.37 5.06
CA SER A 81 -0.85 -6.46 4.00
C SER A 81 0.32 -7.04 3.22
N GLY A 82 0.33 -6.85 1.90
CA GLY A 82 1.36 -7.36 0.99
C GLY A 82 0.97 -8.63 0.26
N LEU A 83 1.86 -9.12 -0.60
CA LEU A 83 1.63 -10.26 -1.52
C LEU A 83 2.72 -11.33 -1.38
N GLY A 84 2.29 -12.59 -1.39
CA GLY A 84 3.19 -13.75 -1.43
C GLY A 84 4.20 -13.75 -0.27
N ALA A 85 5.46 -14.03 -0.54
CA ALA A 85 6.52 -14.08 0.46
C ALA A 85 6.84 -12.71 1.11
N MET A 86 6.32 -11.62 0.56
CA MET A 86 6.50 -10.26 1.11
C MET A 86 5.37 -9.83 2.04
N MET A 87 4.30 -10.64 2.12
CA MET A 87 3.13 -10.36 2.93
C MET A 87 3.51 -10.36 4.41
N ASP A 88 3.06 -9.34 5.13
CA ASP A 88 3.27 -9.16 6.57
C ASP A 88 4.74 -9.13 7.03
N ASP A 89 5.69 -8.93 6.10
CA ASP A 89 7.10 -8.77 6.43
C ASP A 89 7.55 -7.30 6.25
N PRO A 90 7.84 -6.58 7.35
CA PRO A 90 8.25 -5.18 7.32
C PRO A 90 9.51 -4.89 6.49
N LYS A 91 10.32 -5.89 6.18
CA LYS A 91 11.51 -5.72 5.32
C LYS A 91 11.15 -5.25 3.91
N TYR A 92 9.93 -5.51 3.47
CA TYR A 92 9.48 -5.23 2.11
C TYR A 92 8.57 -4.00 1.99
N ILE A 93 8.48 -3.15 3.01
CA ILE A 93 7.63 -1.92 2.99
C ILE A 93 7.92 -0.99 1.81
N HIS A 94 9.16 -1.00 1.30
CA HIS A 94 9.59 -0.22 0.15
C HIS A 94 9.16 -0.81 -1.20
N MET A 95 8.70 -2.06 -1.23
CA MET A 95 8.32 -2.76 -2.46
C MET A 95 6.92 -2.35 -2.92
N ARG A 96 6.88 -1.52 -3.98
CA ARG A 96 5.62 -1.02 -4.54
C ARG A 96 4.74 -2.16 -5.07
N GLY A 97 3.46 -2.13 -4.71
CA GLY A 97 2.46 -3.08 -5.22
C GLY A 97 2.59 -4.51 -4.70
N ARG A 98 3.60 -4.82 -3.87
CA ARG A 98 3.83 -6.17 -3.33
C ARG A 98 4.11 -6.18 -1.84
N GLY A 99 4.85 -5.21 -1.32
CA GLY A 99 5.19 -5.10 0.09
C GLY A 99 4.00 -4.65 0.94
N PRO A 100 4.07 -4.83 2.26
CA PRO A 100 3.01 -4.39 3.18
C PRO A 100 2.88 -2.87 3.23
N THR A 101 1.83 -2.39 3.88
CA THR A 101 1.58 -0.97 4.11
C THR A 101 2.80 -0.31 4.76
N PRO A 102 3.31 0.83 4.26
CA PRO A 102 4.39 1.55 4.91
C PRO A 102 4.02 1.99 6.32
N PRO A 103 4.94 1.92 7.30
CA PRO A 103 4.75 2.53 8.61
C PRO A 103 4.52 4.03 8.48
N ASN A 104 3.46 4.52 9.09
CA ASN A 104 3.04 5.91 9.07
C ASN A 104 1.85 6.12 10.00
N VAL A 105 1.46 7.35 10.21
CA VAL A 105 0.16 7.73 10.75
C VAL A 105 -0.75 8.06 9.59
N TYR A 106 -1.93 7.44 9.54
CA TYR A 106 -2.89 7.65 8.48
C TYR A 106 -4.21 8.19 9.02
N ASN A 107 -4.67 9.29 8.44
CA ASN A 107 -6.02 9.77 8.63
C ASN A 107 -7.00 8.97 7.75
N LEU A 108 -8.11 8.58 8.30
CA LEU A 108 -9.09 7.72 7.63
C LEU A 108 -10.20 8.56 6.99
N ARG A 109 -10.55 8.23 5.74
CA ARG A 109 -11.66 8.84 5.01
C ARG A 109 -12.40 7.79 4.19
N MET A 110 -13.73 7.78 4.24
CA MET A 110 -14.52 6.89 3.38
C MET A 110 -14.17 7.12 1.91
N ARG A 111 -13.98 6.03 1.18
CA ARG A 111 -13.79 6.09 -0.27
C ARG A 111 -15.11 6.43 -0.96
N GLU A 112 -15.05 7.22 -2.00
CA GLU A 112 -16.21 7.79 -2.71
C GLU A 112 -17.01 6.74 -3.48
N ALA A 113 -16.34 5.67 -3.92
CA ALA A 113 -16.96 4.58 -4.67
C ALA A 113 -16.48 3.22 -4.10
N LEU A 114 -17.22 2.17 -4.39
CA LEU A 114 -16.84 0.82 -4.00
C LEU A 114 -15.50 0.43 -4.62
N PHE A 115 -14.72 -0.32 -3.87
CA PHE A 115 -13.44 -0.90 -4.32
C PHE A 115 -13.65 -2.39 -4.55
N HIS A 116 -13.62 -2.83 -5.81
CA HIS A 116 -13.96 -4.22 -6.18
C HIS A 116 -15.26 -4.72 -5.54
N GLY A 117 -16.29 -3.88 -5.52
CA GLY A 117 -17.60 -4.23 -4.99
C GLY A 117 -17.76 -4.09 -3.47
N VAL A 118 -16.73 -3.69 -2.73
CA VAL A 118 -16.81 -3.51 -1.27
C VAL A 118 -16.58 -2.05 -0.87
N ALA A 119 -17.20 -1.63 0.23
CA ALA A 119 -16.88 -0.35 0.86
C ALA A 119 -15.42 -0.39 1.33
N ALA A 120 -14.68 0.69 1.11
CA ALA A 120 -13.29 0.81 1.51
C ALA A 120 -13.02 2.18 2.16
N ILE A 121 -12.01 2.25 3.00
CA ILE A 121 -11.60 3.49 3.67
C ILE A 121 -10.22 3.86 3.16
N ARG A 122 -10.04 5.12 2.74
CA ARG A 122 -8.74 5.68 2.35
C ARG A 122 -7.88 5.88 3.59
N MET A 123 -6.63 5.51 3.46
CA MET A 123 -5.58 5.78 4.43
C MET A 123 -4.70 6.91 3.88
N LEU A 124 -4.88 8.12 4.41
CA LEU A 124 -4.17 9.33 4.00
C LEU A 124 -2.96 9.53 4.93
N PRO A 125 -1.73 9.36 4.43
CA PRO A 125 -0.53 9.44 5.27
C PRO A 125 -0.29 10.87 5.76
N GLU A 126 0.20 11.02 6.99
CA GLU A 126 0.66 12.32 7.50
C GLU A 126 2.05 12.66 6.96
N ASN A 127 2.88 11.66 6.67
CA ASN A 127 4.20 11.84 6.08
C ASN A 127 4.30 11.14 4.72
N GLU A 128 4.11 11.88 3.64
CA GLU A 128 4.19 11.34 2.28
C GLU A 128 5.61 10.88 1.90
N ARG A 129 6.65 11.44 2.51
CA ARG A 129 8.05 11.10 2.20
C ARG A 129 8.40 9.66 2.60
N GLU A 130 7.72 9.13 3.62
CA GLU A 130 7.91 7.77 4.12
C GLU A 130 7.09 6.72 3.35
N MET A 131 6.32 7.15 2.34
CA MET A 131 5.48 6.26 1.56
C MET A 131 6.22 5.51 0.44
N PHE A 132 7.51 5.74 0.24
CA PHE A 132 8.30 5.11 -0.83
C PHE A 132 7.68 5.28 -2.24
N GLY A 133 7.05 6.43 -2.49
CA GLY A 133 6.33 6.72 -3.74
C GLY A 133 5.07 5.85 -3.94
N ARG A 134 4.48 5.35 -2.86
CA ARG A 134 3.21 4.60 -2.87
C ARG A 134 2.07 5.52 -2.47
N ASP A 135 0.94 5.33 -3.12
CA ASP A 135 -0.30 6.07 -2.90
C ASP A 135 -1.50 5.13 -2.92
N GLY A 136 -2.68 5.66 -2.73
CA GLY A 136 -3.93 4.91 -2.86
C GLY A 136 -4.12 3.78 -1.85
N ILE A 137 -3.44 3.83 -0.71
CA ILE A 137 -3.58 2.80 0.35
C ILE A 137 -4.98 2.86 0.95
N LEU A 138 -5.58 1.68 1.11
CA LEU A 138 -6.94 1.51 1.62
C LEU A 138 -6.99 0.49 2.77
N THR A 139 -8.10 0.52 3.51
CA THR A 139 -8.56 -0.64 4.29
C THR A 139 -9.76 -1.26 3.59
N HIS A 140 -9.84 -2.58 3.56
CA HIS A 140 -10.94 -3.35 2.96
C HIS A 140 -11.00 -4.78 3.50
N SER A 141 -12.06 -5.53 3.16
CA SER A 141 -12.15 -6.97 3.41
C SER A 141 -11.16 -7.77 2.56
N TYR A 142 -11.00 -9.04 2.84
CA TYR A 142 -10.23 -9.94 1.98
C TYR A 142 -10.83 -9.97 0.55
N LEU A 143 -10.04 -9.63 -0.44
CA LEU A 143 -10.43 -9.58 -1.85
C LEU A 143 -9.63 -10.57 -2.73
N ARG A 144 -8.50 -11.08 -2.22
CA ARG A 144 -7.59 -11.99 -2.94
C ARG A 144 -7.51 -13.35 -2.26
N GLY A 145 -8.68 -13.92 -1.95
CA GLY A 145 -8.78 -15.22 -1.30
C GLY A 145 -8.54 -15.19 0.22
N PRO A 146 -8.48 -16.36 0.86
CA PRO A 146 -8.54 -16.50 2.31
C PRO A 146 -7.28 -16.05 3.05
N SER A 147 -6.18 -15.82 2.34
CA SER A 147 -4.92 -15.36 2.94
C SER A 147 -4.94 -13.90 3.37
N GLY A 148 -5.88 -13.10 2.87
CA GLY A 148 -5.89 -11.66 3.11
C GLY A 148 -4.82 -10.89 2.34
N ALA A 149 -4.21 -11.46 1.30
CA ALA A 149 -3.20 -10.81 0.50
C ALA A 149 -3.70 -9.54 -0.17
N SER A 150 -2.85 -8.51 -0.24
CA SER A 150 -3.17 -7.21 -0.87
C SER A 150 -1.94 -6.62 -1.56
N ALA A 151 -2.13 -5.69 -2.47
CA ALA A 151 -1.03 -4.95 -3.10
C ALA A 151 -0.45 -3.85 -2.17
N GLY A 152 -0.67 -3.95 -0.87
CA GLY A 152 -0.19 -3.04 0.15
C GLY A 152 -1.28 -2.28 0.91
N CYS A 153 -2.54 -2.56 0.64
CA CYS A 153 -3.66 -2.14 1.50
C CYS A 153 -3.71 -2.97 2.78
N VAL A 154 -4.37 -2.49 3.81
CA VAL A 154 -4.67 -3.27 5.00
C VAL A 154 -5.98 -4.02 4.77
N SER A 155 -5.91 -5.34 4.62
CA SER A 155 -7.06 -6.20 4.42
C SER A 155 -7.43 -6.92 5.72
N PHE A 156 -8.70 -6.85 6.09
CA PHE A 156 -9.20 -7.40 7.34
C PHE A 156 -9.98 -8.69 7.12
N ARG A 157 -9.84 -9.62 8.04
CA ARG A 157 -10.69 -10.81 8.08
C ARG A 157 -12.13 -10.47 8.44
N ASP A 158 -12.33 -9.66 9.49
CA ASP A 158 -13.63 -9.14 9.89
C ASP A 158 -13.70 -7.62 9.65
N TYR A 159 -13.68 -7.25 8.37
CA TYR A 159 -13.76 -5.85 7.97
C TYR A 159 -15.04 -5.13 8.42
N PRO A 160 -16.22 -5.76 8.43
CA PRO A 160 -17.43 -5.11 8.91
C PRO A 160 -17.32 -4.53 10.33
N ARG A 161 -16.54 -5.12 11.23
CA ARG A 161 -16.28 -4.55 12.55
C ARG A 161 -15.51 -3.26 12.49
N PHE A 162 -14.41 -3.24 11.74
CA PHE A 162 -13.60 -2.04 11.54
C PHE A 162 -14.40 -0.93 10.85
N LEU A 163 -15.13 -1.26 9.79
CA LEU A 163 -15.96 -0.31 9.05
C LEU A 163 -17.02 0.33 9.95
N ARG A 164 -17.74 -0.46 10.75
CA ARG A 164 -18.75 0.09 11.70
C ARG A 164 -18.10 1.00 12.75
N ALA A 165 -16.95 0.64 13.30
CA ALA A 165 -16.23 1.48 14.25
C ALA A 165 -15.83 2.82 13.63
N PHE A 166 -15.35 2.81 12.37
CA PHE A 166 -15.09 4.03 11.62
C PHE A 166 -16.36 4.85 11.38
N GLN A 167 -17.45 4.24 10.93
CA GLN A 167 -18.73 4.94 10.68
C GLN A 167 -19.32 5.57 11.94
N ARG A 168 -19.14 4.95 13.11
CA ARG A 168 -19.53 5.54 14.40
C ARG A 168 -18.54 6.59 14.91
N GLY A 169 -17.45 6.82 14.16
CA GLY A 169 -16.41 7.76 14.56
C GLY A 169 -15.58 7.30 15.77
N GLU A 170 -15.59 6.02 16.10
CA GLU A 170 -14.74 5.44 17.15
C GLU A 170 -13.29 5.30 16.69
N VAL A 171 -13.07 5.19 15.38
CA VAL A 171 -11.75 5.17 14.75
C VAL A 171 -11.72 6.20 13.63
N THR A 172 -10.79 7.15 13.71
CA THR A 172 -10.59 8.18 12.68
C THR A 172 -9.16 8.18 12.13
N ARG A 173 -8.27 7.45 12.80
CA ARG A 173 -6.84 7.33 12.44
C ARG A 173 -6.37 5.89 12.63
N ILE A 174 -5.35 5.51 11.88
CA ILE A 174 -4.62 4.26 12.08
C ILE A 174 -3.12 4.53 12.01
N ILE A 175 -2.39 4.05 13.01
CA ILE A 175 -0.93 4.04 13.03
C ILE A 175 -0.48 2.68 12.54
N VAL A 176 0.38 2.64 11.55
CA VAL A 176 1.01 1.41 11.06
C VAL A 176 2.42 1.34 11.59
N VAL A 177 2.74 0.23 12.25
CA VAL A 177 4.07 -0.02 12.81
C VAL A 177 4.64 -1.35 12.30
N PRO A 178 5.96 -1.48 12.13
CA PRO A 178 6.58 -2.74 11.74
C PRO A 178 6.32 -3.85 12.76
N LYS A 179 6.44 -3.50 14.04
CA LYS A 179 6.21 -4.38 15.19
C LYS A 179 6.04 -3.55 16.45
N LEU A 180 5.07 -3.88 17.27
CA LEU A 180 4.91 -3.32 18.60
C LEU A 180 5.90 -3.97 19.58
N THR A 181 6.57 -3.14 20.38
CA THR A 181 7.43 -3.62 21.47
C THR A 181 6.66 -3.92 22.74
N LYS A 182 5.54 -3.23 22.94
CA LYS A 182 4.60 -3.41 24.06
C LYS A 182 3.16 -3.32 23.54
N SER A 183 2.24 -4.02 24.19
CA SER A 183 0.81 -3.85 23.87
C SER A 183 0.39 -2.40 24.15
N PRO A 184 -0.35 -1.76 23.21
CA PRO A 184 -0.79 -0.41 23.43
C PRO A 184 -1.78 -0.35 24.60
N THR A 185 -1.63 0.64 25.45
CA THR A 185 -2.60 0.96 26.48
C THR A 185 -3.55 2.01 25.91
N PHE A 186 -4.83 1.68 25.82
CA PHE A 186 -5.86 2.64 25.40
C PHE A 186 -6.55 3.17 26.64
N ALA A 187 -6.80 4.49 26.68
CA ALA A 187 -7.62 5.07 27.72
C ALA A 187 -9.01 4.41 27.69
N SER A 188 -9.39 3.71 28.74
CA SER A 188 -10.74 3.22 28.88
C SER A 188 -11.68 4.42 29.00
N ARG A 189 -12.64 4.55 28.08
CA ARG A 189 -13.76 5.47 28.30
C ARG A 189 -14.45 5.01 29.58
N GLY A 190 -14.29 5.77 30.66
CA GLY A 190 -15.11 5.58 31.83
C GLY A 190 -16.56 5.62 31.37
N THR A 191 -17.24 4.49 31.50
CA THR A 191 -18.71 4.43 31.43
C THR A 191 -19.20 5.28 32.58
N GLY A 192 -19.43 6.59 32.34
CA GLY A 192 -20.16 7.43 33.23
C GLY A 192 -21.59 6.85 33.27
N ALA A 193 -21.87 6.05 34.29
CA ALA A 193 -23.24 5.73 34.67
C ALA A 193 -23.90 7.04 35.09
N LEU A 194 -24.96 7.42 34.39
CA LEU A 194 -25.98 8.32 34.88
C LEU A 194 -27.10 7.47 35.45
#